data_c5aaaf7104033a165c116cf3ab68bc0c
#
_entry.id   c5aaaf7104033a165c116cf3ab68bc0c
#
_cell.length_a   1.000
_cell.length_b   1.000
_cell.length_c   1.000
_cell.angle_alpha   90.00
_cell.angle_beta   90.00
_cell.angle_gamma   90.00
#
_symmetry.space_group_name_H-M   'P 1'
#
loop_
_entity.id
_entity.type
_entity.pdbx_description
1 polymer ?
#
loop_
_entity_poly.entity_id
_entity_poly.type
_entity_poly.pdbx_seq_one_letter_code
_entity_poly.pdbx_strand_id
1 'polypeptide(L)'
;GKVKKKVIATDIYNNTSEIELTFKVADENAPVFEGYGTKDRTVYLENGVDLMDGVFAKDAEDGDLTDKIKVSKVDTSTLGEKEVTYTVEDSTGNVSTLTIKLTIESVLEELDQTMYATTAVSIRSTSSAEGEKLGDLSFAQEVHVTGRDKNTGWYRIEHEGGSAWVSD
;
A
#
# COMPACT_ATOMS: atom_id res chain seq x y z
N GLY A 1 31.55 2.05 -3.01
CA GLY A 1 32.48 1.27 -2.15
C GLY A 1 33.90 1.81 -2.16
N LYS A 2 34.75 1.32 -1.27
CA LYS A 2 36.21 1.62 -1.26
C LYS A 2 36.99 0.36 -1.57
N VAL A 3 37.83 0.40 -2.56
CA VAL A 3 38.75 -0.69 -2.92
C VAL A 3 40.18 -0.29 -2.53
N LYS A 4 40.83 -1.13 -1.74
CA LYS A 4 42.26 -0.97 -1.40
C LYS A 4 43.12 -1.84 -2.29
N LYS A 5 44.13 -1.27 -2.88
CA LYS A 5 45.14 -1.98 -3.66
C LYS A 5 46.53 -1.68 -3.10
N LYS A 6 47.24 -2.75 -2.78
CA LYS A 6 48.65 -2.68 -2.41
C LYS A 6 49.51 -2.70 -3.67
N VAL A 7 50.32 -1.69 -3.86
CA VAL A 7 51.29 -1.61 -4.93
C VAL A 7 52.68 -1.78 -4.33
N ILE A 8 53.44 -2.72 -4.86
CA ILE A 8 54.82 -3.02 -4.41
C ILE A 8 55.76 -2.66 -5.57
N ALA A 9 56.71 -1.81 -5.31
CA ALA A 9 57.81 -1.53 -6.22
C ALA A 9 59.08 -2.23 -5.72
N THR A 10 59.77 -2.93 -6.60
CA THR A 10 61.04 -3.62 -6.28
C THR A 10 62.12 -3.09 -7.22
N ASP A 11 63.27 -2.67 -6.66
CA ASP A 11 64.38 -2.25 -7.45
C ASP A 11 65.28 -3.43 -7.91
N ILE A 12 66.34 -3.16 -8.69
CA ILE A 12 67.23 -4.18 -9.22
C ILE A 12 68.05 -4.86 -8.13
N TYR A 13 68.12 -4.30 -6.92
CA TYR A 13 68.76 -4.85 -5.74
C TYR A 13 67.82 -5.57 -4.77
N ASN A 14 66.60 -5.83 -5.20
CA ASN A 14 65.51 -6.45 -4.41
C ASN A 14 65.00 -5.63 -3.19
N ASN A 15 65.31 -4.33 -3.14
CA ASN A 15 64.71 -3.46 -2.16
C ASN A 15 63.21 -3.25 -2.55
N THR A 16 62.30 -3.37 -1.60
CA THR A 16 60.89 -3.22 -1.82
C THR A 16 60.34 -1.97 -1.12
N SER A 17 59.46 -1.27 -1.81
CA SER A 17 58.66 -0.19 -1.24
C SER A 17 57.18 -0.52 -1.49
N GLU A 18 56.34 -0.30 -0.49
CA GLU A 18 54.94 -0.58 -0.55
C GLU A 18 54.12 0.70 -0.36
N ILE A 19 53.04 0.83 -1.12
CA ILE A 19 52.03 1.85 -0.93
C ILE A 19 50.64 1.22 -1.02
N GLU A 20 49.76 1.55 -0.08
CA GLU A 20 48.37 1.20 -0.16
C GLU A 20 47.61 2.36 -0.80
N LEU A 21 47.00 2.09 -1.94
CA LEU A 21 46.13 3.03 -2.65
C LEU A 21 44.67 2.67 -2.33
N THR A 22 43.92 3.66 -1.92
CA THR A 22 42.47 3.51 -1.72
C THR A 22 41.74 4.20 -2.87
N PHE A 23 41.02 3.42 -3.64
CA PHE A 23 40.15 3.92 -4.70
C PHE A 23 38.71 3.99 -4.17
N LYS A 24 38.07 5.13 -4.36
CA LYS A 24 36.60 5.22 -4.20
C LYS A 24 36.01 4.75 -5.52
N VAL A 25 35.32 3.63 -5.51
CA VAL A 25 34.47 3.23 -6.64
C VAL A 25 33.23 4.12 -6.54
N ALA A 26 33.06 5.02 -7.51
CA ALA A 26 31.85 5.78 -7.61
C ALA A 26 30.73 4.82 -8.06
N ASP A 27 29.66 4.79 -7.29
CA ASP A 27 28.40 4.24 -7.70
C ASP A 27 27.61 5.42 -8.27
N GLU A 28 27.25 5.33 -9.55
CA GLU A 28 26.50 6.35 -10.27
C GLU A 28 25.04 5.90 -10.51
N ASN A 29 24.70 4.70 -10.05
CA ASN A 29 23.34 4.18 -10.16
C ASN A 29 22.52 4.64 -8.96
N ALA A 30 21.28 4.99 -9.21
CA ALA A 30 20.31 5.29 -8.16
C ALA A 30 19.42 4.07 -7.90
N PRO A 31 18.92 3.89 -6.68
CA PRO A 31 17.99 2.80 -6.36
C PRO A 31 16.79 2.76 -7.29
N VAL A 32 16.22 1.58 -7.51
CA VAL A 32 15.03 1.37 -8.34
C VAL A 32 13.87 0.95 -7.47
N PHE A 33 12.72 1.62 -7.65
CA PHE A 33 11.48 1.21 -7.02
C PHE A 33 10.85 0.03 -7.74
N GLU A 34 10.38 -0.96 -6.98
CA GLU A 34 9.74 -2.18 -7.47
C GLU A 34 8.45 -2.49 -6.70
N GLY A 35 7.63 -3.37 -7.27
CA GLY A 35 6.41 -3.90 -6.66
C GLY A 35 5.12 -3.28 -7.18
N TYR A 36 3.98 -3.87 -6.78
CA TYR A 36 2.67 -3.42 -7.25
C TYR A 36 2.24 -2.05 -6.67
N GLY A 37 2.77 -1.70 -5.50
CA GLY A 37 2.51 -0.42 -4.85
C GLY A 37 3.17 0.79 -5.52
N THR A 38 4.01 0.58 -6.54
CA THR A 38 4.68 1.66 -7.31
C THR A 38 3.81 2.27 -8.41
N LYS A 39 2.56 1.85 -8.53
CA LYS A 39 1.61 2.32 -9.55
C LYS A 39 0.45 3.07 -8.90
N ASP A 40 -0.21 3.90 -9.71
CA ASP A 40 -1.49 4.49 -9.33
C ASP A 40 -2.47 3.39 -8.90
N ARG A 41 -3.14 3.61 -7.77
CA ARG A 41 -4.04 2.60 -7.18
C ARG A 41 -5.19 3.21 -6.41
N THR A 42 -6.26 2.42 -6.27
CA THR A 42 -7.40 2.73 -5.42
C THR A 42 -7.34 1.88 -4.16
N VAL A 43 -7.64 2.48 -3.01
CA VAL A 43 -7.77 1.81 -1.71
C VAL A 43 -9.07 2.21 -1.04
N TYR A 44 -9.57 1.38 -0.13
CA TYR A 44 -10.79 1.66 0.61
C TYR A 44 -10.47 2.10 2.04
N LEU A 45 -11.13 3.17 2.49
CA LEU A 45 -10.84 3.86 3.75
C LEU A 45 -10.98 2.95 4.99
N GLU A 46 -11.94 2.04 5.00
CA GLU A 46 -12.25 1.19 6.17
C GLU A 46 -11.13 0.23 6.61
N ASN A 47 -10.27 -0.17 5.67
CA ASN A 47 -9.19 -1.13 5.95
C ASN A 47 -7.92 -0.47 6.50
N GLY A 48 -7.95 0.86 6.68
CA GLY A 48 -6.74 1.64 6.85
C GLY A 48 -5.93 1.70 5.56
N VAL A 49 -5.06 2.69 5.43
CA VAL A 49 -4.24 2.86 4.23
C VAL A 49 -2.78 2.66 4.61
N ASP A 50 -2.21 1.53 4.21
CA ASP A 50 -0.78 1.31 4.27
C ASP A 50 -0.13 1.85 2.99
N LEU A 51 0.59 2.96 3.12
CA LEU A 51 1.28 3.57 1.99
C LEU A 51 2.47 2.75 1.51
N MET A 52 3.06 1.89 2.36
CA MET A 52 4.21 1.04 2.02
C MET A 52 3.82 -0.29 1.41
N ASP A 53 2.52 -0.63 1.42
CA ASP A 53 2.05 -1.91 0.88
C ASP A 53 2.45 -2.09 -0.59
N GLY A 54 3.24 -3.14 -0.84
CA GLY A 54 3.76 -3.50 -2.17
C GLY A 54 4.80 -2.54 -2.75
N VAL A 55 5.43 -1.66 -1.95
CA VAL A 55 6.49 -0.76 -2.38
C VAL A 55 7.83 -1.26 -1.85
N PHE A 56 8.76 -1.51 -2.75
CA PHE A 56 10.12 -1.97 -2.45
C PHE A 56 11.12 -1.08 -3.18
N ALA A 57 12.35 -1.07 -2.70
CA ALA A 57 13.45 -0.40 -3.37
C ALA A 57 14.71 -1.26 -3.34
N LYS A 58 15.40 -1.33 -4.47
CA LYS A 58 16.65 -2.07 -4.62
C LYS A 58 17.70 -1.25 -5.34
N ASP A 59 18.93 -1.51 -4.98
CA ASP A 59 20.09 -1.00 -5.61
C ASP A 59 21.04 -2.14 -6.00
N ALA A 60 21.86 -1.97 -7.07
CA ALA A 60 22.72 -3.01 -7.57
C ALA A 60 23.90 -3.29 -6.62
N GLU A 61 24.42 -2.26 -5.97
CA GLU A 61 25.57 -2.28 -5.09
C GLU A 61 25.19 -2.43 -3.61
N ASP A 62 24.13 -1.76 -3.19
CA ASP A 62 23.66 -1.71 -1.80
C ASP A 62 22.58 -2.77 -1.47
N GLY A 63 22.00 -3.39 -2.50
CA GLY A 63 20.98 -4.44 -2.33
C GLY A 63 19.61 -3.88 -1.98
N ASP A 64 18.92 -4.48 -1.00
CA ASP A 64 17.59 -4.08 -0.57
C ASP A 64 17.65 -2.81 0.29
N LEU A 65 16.93 -1.78 -0.17
CA LEU A 65 16.82 -0.47 0.48
C LEU A 65 15.39 -0.14 0.90
N THR A 66 14.49 -1.12 0.94
CA THR A 66 13.06 -0.93 1.26
C THR A 66 12.87 -0.21 2.60
N ASP A 67 13.64 -0.56 3.62
CA ASP A 67 13.58 0.07 4.95
C ASP A 67 14.08 1.52 4.97
N LYS A 68 14.75 1.98 3.91
CA LYS A 68 15.24 3.36 3.78
C LYS A 68 14.26 4.26 3.01
N ILE A 69 13.16 3.73 2.51
CA ILE A 69 12.15 4.51 1.80
C ILE A 69 11.53 5.52 2.77
N LYS A 70 11.50 6.77 2.34
CA LYS A 70 10.77 7.86 3.01
C LYS A 70 9.51 8.15 2.21
N VAL A 71 8.37 8.25 2.91
CA VAL A 71 7.07 8.54 2.32
C VAL A 71 6.63 9.94 2.72
N SER A 72 6.05 10.68 1.77
CA SER A 72 5.44 11.98 2.04
C SER A 72 4.31 11.87 3.07
N LYS A 73 4.07 12.93 3.85
CA LYS A 73 2.90 12.99 4.72
C LYS A 73 1.66 13.20 3.87
N VAL A 74 0.75 12.24 3.91
CA VAL A 74 -0.52 12.25 3.20
C VAL A 74 -1.65 12.02 4.19
N ASP A 75 -2.71 12.83 4.11
CA ASP A 75 -3.93 12.57 4.88
C ASP A 75 -4.71 11.42 4.23
N THR A 76 -4.62 10.25 4.85
CA THR A 76 -5.31 9.03 4.42
C THR A 76 -6.67 8.84 5.10
N SER A 77 -7.11 9.78 5.93
CA SER A 77 -8.40 9.72 6.63
C SER A 77 -9.57 10.29 5.82
N THR A 78 -9.29 10.94 4.69
CA THR A 78 -10.29 11.58 3.85
C THR A 78 -10.33 10.97 2.45
N LEU A 79 -11.53 10.86 1.88
CA LEU A 79 -11.76 10.35 0.54
C LEU A 79 -11.13 11.26 -0.55
N GLY A 80 -10.94 10.69 -1.72
CA GLY A 80 -10.49 11.39 -2.92
C GLY A 80 -9.06 11.08 -3.33
N GLU A 81 -8.59 11.77 -4.35
CA GLU A 81 -7.26 11.60 -4.91
C GLU A 81 -6.19 12.26 -4.04
N LYS A 82 -5.09 11.55 -3.81
CA LYS A 82 -3.91 12.01 -3.09
C LYS A 82 -2.67 11.73 -3.93
N GLU A 83 -1.70 12.60 -3.83
CA GLU A 83 -0.36 12.38 -4.39
C GLU A 83 0.55 11.84 -3.28
N VAL A 84 1.18 10.70 -3.52
CA VAL A 84 2.10 10.06 -2.59
C VAL A 84 3.47 10.02 -3.22
N THR A 85 4.46 10.61 -2.54
CA THR A 85 5.85 10.63 -3.01
C THR A 85 6.71 9.76 -2.10
N TYR A 86 7.46 8.85 -2.71
CA TYR A 86 8.46 8.00 -2.10
C TYR A 86 9.85 8.51 -2.51
N THR A 87 10.78 8.49 -1.57
CA THR A 87 12.18 8.85 -1.81
C THR A 87 13.08 7.84 -1.14
N VAL A 88 14.11 7.39 -1.83
CA VAL A 88 15.14 6.49 -1.30
C VAL A 88 16.52 6.97 -1.74
N GLU A 89 17.50 6.82 -0.85
CA GLU A 89 18.90 7.22 -1.06
C GLU A 89 19.80 6.02 -0.77
N ASP A 90 20.78 5.78 -1.65
CA ASP A 90 21.81 4.76 -1.47
C ASP A 90 22.95 5.23 -0.52
N SER A 91 23.96 4.39 -0.32
CA SER A 91 25.11 4.69 0.55
C SER A 91 26.06 5.72 -0.04
N THR A 92 25.96 6.02 -1.34
CA THR A 92 26.81 6.97 -2.06
C THR A 92 26.15 8.32 -2.29
N GLY A 93 24.86 8.43 -1.99
CA GLY A 93 24.08 9.67 -2.06
C GLY A 93 23.28 9.81 -3.36
N ASN A 94 23.12 8.75 -4.17
CA ASN A 94 22.22 8.78 -5.30
C ASN A 94 20.78 8.61 -4.81
N VAL A 95 19.87 9.42 -5.33
CA VAL A 95 18.48 9.51 -4.86
C VAL A 95 17.51 9.15 -5.98
N SER A 96 16.57 8.29 -5.65
CA SER A 96 15.40 8.04 -6.49
C SER A 96 14.13 8.58 -5.84
N THR A 97 13.24 9.10 -6.66
CA THR A 97 11.93 9.60 -6.26
C THR A 97 10.86 8.99 -7.17
N LEU A 98 9.79 8.51 -6.54
CA LEU A 98 8.60 7.98 -7.21
C LEU A 98 7.38 8.72 -6.68
N THR A 99 6.52 9.20 -7.57
CA THR A 99 5.23 9.77 -7.20
C THR A 99 4.12 8.96 -7.85
N ILE A 100 3.11 8.60 -7.06
CA ILE A 100 1.92 7.88 -7.50
C ILE A 100 0.66 8.66 -7.12
N LYS A 101 -0.42 8.42 -7.84
CA LYS A 101 -1.77 8.83 -7.48
C LYS A 101 -2.43 7.71 -6.66
N LEU A 102 -2.85 8.04 -5.44
CA LEU A 102 -3.63 7.18 -4.57
C LEU A 102 -5.06 7.70 -4.52
N THR A 103 -6.03 6.90 -4.95
CA THR A 103 -7.45 7.23 -4.82
C THR A 103 -8.02 6.52 -3.60
N ILE A 104 -8.53 7.28 -2.63
CA ILE A 104 -9.17 6.75 -1.41
C ILE A 104 -10.69 6.81 -1.62
N GLU A 105 -11.33 5.67 -1.63
CA GLU A 105 -12.77 5.53 -1.83
C GLU A 105 -13.47 4.99 -0.58
N SER A 106 -14.78 5.25 -0.49
CA SER A 106 -15.65 4.55 0.45
C SER A 106 -15.92 3.14 -0.03
N VAL A 107 -15.83 2.18 0.85
CA VAL A 107 -16.29 0.83 0.60
C VAL A 107 -17.80 0.79 0.43
N LEU A 108 -18.52 1.73 1.02
CA LEU A 108 -19.96 1.83 0.93
C LEU A 108 -20.36 2.61 -0.32
N GLU A 109 -21.09 1.95 -1.21
CA GLU A 109 -21.87 2.57 -2.27
C GLU A 109 -23.22 3.02 -1.69
N GLU A 110 -23.52 4.32 -1.72
CA GLU A 110 -24.80 4.85 -1.26
C GLU A 110 -25.90 4.50 -2.27
N LEU A 111 -27.01 3.98 -1.79
CA LEU A 111 -28.20 3.64 -2.54
C LEU A 111 -29.42 4.26 -1.87
N ASP A 112 -30.50 4.41 -2.63
CA ASP A 112 -31.80 4.86 -2.15
C ASP A 112 -32.86 4.16 -2.98
N GLN A 113 -33.17 2.92 -2.61
CA GLN A 113 -34.11 2.11 -3.38
C GLN A 113 -34.87 1.10 -2.51
N THR A 114 -36.04 0.76 -2.94
CA THR A 114 -36.84 -0.31 -2.37
C THR A 114 -36.48 -1.64 -3.06
N MET A 115 -36.22 -2.67 -2.26
CA MET A 115 -35.96 -4.02 -2.73
C MET A 115 -36.88 -5.02 -2.00
N TYR A 116 -36.95 -6.25 -2.51
CA TYR A 116 -37.74 -7.33 -1.94
C TYR A 116 -36.84 -8.56 -1.73
N ALA A 117 -36.95 -9.17 -0.56
CA ALA A 117 -36.20 -10.39 -0.27
C ALA A 117 -36.64 -11.54 -1.17
N THR A 118 -35.74 -12.13 -1.91
CA THR A 118 -35.99 -13.26 -2.82
C THR A 118 -36.04 -14.60 -2.10
N THR A 119 -35.59 -14.64 -0.86
CA THR A 119 -35.60 -15.78 0.06
C THR A 119 -35.67 -15.26 1.50
N ALA A 120 -35.75 -16.14 2.47
CA ALA A 120 -35.54 -15.75 3.86
C ALA A 120 -34.06 -15.47 4.09
N VAL A 121 -33.70 -14.29 4.61
CA VAL A 121 -32.33 -13.87 4.85
C VAL A 121 -32.21 -13.23 6.23
N SER A 122 -31.07 -13.48 6.92
CA SER A 122 -30.82 -12.90 8.24
C SER A 122 -30.38 -11.45 8.14
N ILE A 123 -30.94 -10.62 9.01
CA ILE A 123 -30.51 -9.24 9.24
C ILE A 123 -29.35 -9.28 10.24
N ARG A 124 -28.26 -8.58 9.93
CA ARG A 124 -27.03 -8.58 10.73
C ARG A 124 -26.53 -7.18 11.08
N SER A 125 -25.75 -7.08 12.15
CA SER A 125 -25.17 -5.81 12.62
C SER A 125 -24.02 -5.29 11.75
N THR A 126 -23.42 -6.16 10.94
CA THR A 126 -22.31 -5.83 10.02
C THR A 126 -22.52 -6.51 8.67
N SER A 127 -21.80 -6.07 7.65
CA SER A 127 -21.79 -6.66 6.29
C SER A 127 -21.05 -8.01 6.23
N SER A 128 -21.31 -8.89 7.22
CA SER A 128 -20.64 -10.17 7.39
C SER A 128 -21.56 -11.21 8.03
N ALA A 129 -21.36 -12.49 7.67
CA ALA A 129 -22.02 -13.62 8.31
C ALA A 129 -21.70 -13.78 9.80
N GLU A 130 -20.58 -13.20 10.26
CA GLU A 130 -20.13 -13.19 11.66
C GLU A 130 -20.80 -12.06 12.48
N GLY A 131 -21.46 -11.10 11.82
CA GLY A 131 -22.21 -10.04 12.50
C GLY A 131 -23.32 -10.60 13.36
N GLU A 132 -23.65 -9.92 14.48
CA GLU A 132 -24.75 -10.29 15.35
C GLU A 132 -26.07 -10.35 14.55
N LYS A 133 -26.85 -11.41 14.77
CA LYS A 133 -28.16 -11.56 14.14
C LYS A 133 -29.16 -10.67 14.85
N LEU A 134 -29.73 -9.71 14.12
CA LEU A 134 -30.72 -8.75 14.61
C LEU A 134 -32.17 -9.20 14.29
N GLY A 135 -32.37 -10.04 13.28
CA GLY A 135 -33.66 -10.52 12.86
C GLY A 135 -33.57 -11.30 11.55
N ASP A 136 -34.72 -11.48 10.89
CA ASP A 136 -34.85 -12.13 9.60
C ASP A 136 -35.82 -11.36 8.69
N LEU A 137 -35.50 -11.29 7.39
CA LEU A 137 -36.45 -10.95 6.34
C LEU A 137 -37.14 -12.23 5.85
N SER A 138 -38.42 -12.15 5.65
CA SER A 138 -39.23 -13.20 5.00
C SER A 138 -39.18 -13.05 3.48
N PHE A 139 -39.46 -14.13 2.75
CA PHE A 139 -39.68 -14.07 1.30
C PHE A 139 -40.66 -12.96 0.91
N ALA A 140 -40.35 -12.19 -0.11
CA ALA A 140 -41.09 -11.04 -0.65
C ALA A 140 -41.30 -9.88 0.36
N GLN A 141 -40.57 -9.88 1.48
CA GLN A 141 -40.60 -8.73 2.39
C GLN A 141 -39.90 -7.55 1.75
N GLU A 142 -40.56 -6.40 1.79
CA GLU A 142 -40.02 -5.12 1.33
C GLU A 142 -39.02 -4.55 2.33
N VAL A 143 -37.91 -4.00 1.82
CA VAL A 143 -36.91 -3.28 2.58
C VAL A 143 -36.41 -2.05 1.84
N HIS A 144 -36.10 -1.00 2.57
CA HIS A 144 -35.43 0.18 2.05
C HIS A 144 -33.90 -0.03 2.12
N VAL A 145 -33.28 -0.10 0.95
CA VAL A 145 -31.82 -0.27 0.81
C VAL A 145 -31.16 1.10 0.72
N THR A 146 -30.27 1.38 1.64
CA THR A 146 -29.57 2.66 1.75
C THR A 146 -28.11 2.58 1.28
N GLY A 147 -27.59 1.38 0.99
CA GLY A 147 -26.25 1.23 0.47
C GLY A 147 -25.89 -0.22 0.17
N ARG A 148 -24.70 -0.40 -0.43
CA ARG A 148 -24.10 -1.69 -0.71
C ARG A 148 -22.63 -1.65 -0.36
N ASP A 149 -22.15 -2.64 0.36
CA ASP A 149 -20.73 -2.84 0.61
C ASP A 149 -20.07 -3.43 -0.66
N LYS A 150 -19.15 -2.68 -1.27
CA LYS A 150 -18.46 -3.07 -2.51
C LYS A 150 -17.56 -4.29 -2.35
N ASN A 151 -17.05 -4.55 -1.13
CA ASN A 151 -16.16 -5.66 -0.85
C ASN A 151 -16.92 -6.97 -0.63
N THR A 152 -18.02 -6.91 0.13
CA THR A 152 -18.77 -8.10 0.53
C THR A 152 -20.00 -8.35 -0.33
N GLY A 153 -20.50 -7.32 -1.02
CA GLY A 153 -21.74 -7.36 -1.77
C GLY A 153 -23.02 -7.17 -0.93
N TRP A 154 -22.89 -7.13 0.41
CA TRP A 154 -24.01 -7.01 1.32
C TRP A 154 -24.72 -5.66 1.17
N TYR A 155 -26.05 -5.69 1.33
CA TYR A 155 -26.88 -4.49 1.29
C TYR A 155 -27.07 -3.91 2.69
N ARG A 156 -26.91 -2.60 2.83
CA ARG A 156 -27.29 -1.85 4.02
C ARG A 156 -28.76 -1.48 3.93
N ILE A 157 -29.51 -1.78 4.96
CA ILE A 157 -30.94 -1.53 5.06
C ILE A 157 -31.26 -0.67 6.28
N GLU A 158 -32.42 0.01 6.26
CA GLU A 158 -33.01 0.58 7.47
C GLU A 158 -33.66 -0.52 8.32
N HIS A 159 -33.33 -0.54 9.61
CA HIS A 159 -33.89 -1.52 10.55
C HIS A 159 -33.96 -0.90 11.94
N GLU A 160 -35.20 -0.88 12.52
CA GLU A 160 -35.49 -0.39 13.88
C GLU A 160 -34.88 0.99 14.22
N GLY A 161 -34.89 1.92 13.25
CA GLY A 161 -34.37 3.29 13.42
C GLY A 161 -32.84 3.41 13.33
N GLY A 162 -32.15 2.35 12.93
CA GLY A 162 -30.73 2.29 12.65
C GLY A 162 -30.43 1.64 11.29
N SER A 163 -29.18 1.31 11.08
CA SER A 163 -28.73 0.58 9.90
C SER A 163 -28.39 -0.87 10.25
N ALA A 164 -28.72 -1.78 9.35
CA ALA A 164 -28.36 -3.19 9.43
C ALA A 164 -27.99 -3.71 8.04
N TRP A 165 -27.59 -4.97 7.96
CA TRP A 165 -27.04 -5.56 6.74
C TRP A 165 -27.73 -6.88 6.41
N VAL A 166 -27.93 -7.11 5.12
CA VAL A 166 -28.43 -8.37 4.58
C VAL A 166 -27.53 -8.83 3.43
N SER A 167 -27.35 -10.15 3.29
CA SER A 167 -26.61 -10.71 2.16
C SER A 167 -27.37 -10.54 0.85
N ASP A 168 -26.62 -10.57 -0.25
CA ASP A 168 -27.15 -10.63 -1.62
C ASP A 168 -27.93 -11.93 -1.88
#